data_d3360c87f865844d43a754b2950cfdcc
#
_entry.id   d3360c87f865844d43a754b2950cfdcc
#
_cell.length_a   1.000
_cell.length_b   1.000
_cell.length_c   1.000
_cell.angle_alpha   90.00
_cell.angle_beta   90.00
_cell.angle_gamma   90.00
#
_symmetry.space_group_name_H-M   'P 1'
#
loop_
_entity.id
_entity.type
_entity.pdbx_description
1 polymer ?
#
loop_
_entity_poly.entity_id
_entity_poly.type
_entity_poly.pdbx_seq_one_letter_code
_entity_poly.pdbx_strand_id
1 'polypeptide(L)'
;AKLEDAEAKANQLFQKIDERGIIVPLKTEKEINTEIFNLAAELYGIEKYWHKRIVRTGENTLKPYDENPPDLIVQEDDVLFLDFGPIFEDWEADFGRTYVIGTDPYKLKLKNDIEKAWYEAKEWFEKQSKLTGAEFFNYTVDLAERYGWTFGGTIAGHLIGQFPHERLEPKN
;
A
#
# COMPACT_ATOMS: atom_id res chain seq x y z
N ALA A 1 -16.35 9.64 -9.06
CA ALA A 1 -15.93 10.55 -10.11
C ALA A 1 -14.42 10.46 -10.40
N LYS A 2 -13.62 11.56 -10.24
CA LYS A 2 -12.20 11.50 -10.65
C LYS A 2 -11.30 10.72 -9.69
N LEU A 3 -11.57 10.75 -8.38
CA LEU A 3 -10.88 9.89 -7.41
C LEU A 3 -11.18 8.40 -7.68
N GLU A 4 -12.41 8.06 -7.97
CA GLU A 4 -12.79 6.68 -8.32
C GLU A 4 -12.13 6.22 -9.62
N ASP A 5 -11.95 7.12 -10.59
CA ASP A 5 -11.21 6.84 -11.83
C ASP A 5 -9.71 6.61 -11.54
N ALA A 6 -9.10 7.44 -10.68
CA ALA A 6 -7.73 7.25 -10.23
C ALA A 6 -7.55 5.91 -9.48
N GLU A 7 -8.48 5.57 -8.58
CA GLU A 7 -8.52 4.28 -7.90
C GLU A 7 -8.63 3.10 -8.89
N ALA A 8 -9.51 3.21 -9.88
CA ALA A 8 -9.68 2.17 -10.90
C ALA A 8 -8.41 1.98 -11.73
N LYS A 9 -7.75 3.07 -12.15
CA LYS A 9 -6.47 3.02 -12.88
C LYS A 9 -5.35 2.43 -12.03
N ALA A 10 -5.27 2.77 -10.75
CA ALA A 10 -4.30 2.18 -9.83
C ALA A 10 -4.54 0.68 -9.64
N ASN A 11 -5.79 0.23 -9.51
CA ASN A 11 -6.12 -1.19 -9.48
C ASN A 11 -5.66 -1.91 -10.76
N GLN A 12 -5.89 -1.32 -11.93
CA GLN A 12 -5.42 -1.89 -13.20
C GLN A 12 -3.89 -1.95 -13.26
N LEU A 13 -3.18 -0.93 -12.75
CA LEU A 13 -1.72 -0.96 -12.66
C LEU A 13 -1.23 -2.16 -11.83
N PHE A 14 -1.82 -2.41 -10.66
CA PHE A 14 -1.46 -3.56 -9.83
C PHE A 14 -1.77 -4.90 -10.50
N GLN A 15 -2.89 -5.01 -11.22
CA GLN A 15 -3.17 -6.20 -12.05
C GLN A 15 -2.09 -6.41 -13.12
N LYS A 16 -1.61 -5.34 -13.75
CA LYS A 16 -0.53 -5.44 -14.74
C LYS A 16 0.82 -5.79 -14.13
N ILE A 17 1.11 -5.37 -12.90
CA ILE A 17 2.30 -5.81 -12.15
C ILE A 17 2.27 -7.34 -11.99
N ASP A 18 1.12 -7.89 -11.61
CA ASP A 18 0.94 -9.33 -11.44
C ASP A 18 1.01 -10.08 -12.77
N GLU A 19 0.31 -9.61 -13.80
CA GLU A 19 0.31 -10.21 -15.14
C GLU A 19 1.70 -10.25 -15.79
N ARG A 20 2.52 -9.23 -15.54
CA ARG A 20 3.90 -9.17 -16.07
C ARG A 20 4.92 -9.93 -15.21
N GLY A 21 4.50 -10.46 -14.07
CA GLY A 21 5.39 -11.19 -13.17
C GLY A 21 6.55 -10.33 -12.68
N ILE A 22 6.29 -9.07 -12.30
CA ILE A 22 7.34 -8.15 -11.87
C ILE A 22 7.92 -8.56 -10.53
N ILE A 23 7.07 -9.08 -9.63
CA ILE A 23 7.44 -9.48 -8.27
C ILE A 23 7.95 -10.93 -8.30
N VAL A 24 9.26 -11.07 -8.38
CA VAL A 24 9.93 -12.38 -8.42
C VAL A 24 11.21 -12.35 -7.59
N PRO A 25 11.68 -13.51 -7.07
CA PRO A 25 12.94 -13.59 -6.36
C PRO A 25 14.14 -13.20 -7.25
N LEU A 26 15.25 -12.87 -6.64
CA LEU A 26 16.53 -12.43 -7.21
C LEU A 26 16.54 -11.02 -7.80
N LYS A 27 15.42 -10.31 -7.85
CA LYS A 27 15.40 -8.86 -8.12
C LYS A 27 15.63 -8.07 -6.84
N THR A 28 16.22 -6.89 -6.96
CA THR A 28 16.31 -5.93 -5.86
C THR A 28 15.02 -5.10 -5.74
N GLU A 29 14.79 -4.51 -4.56
CA GLU A 29 13.69 -3.57 -4.34
C GLU A 29 13.72 -2.41 -5.35
N LYS A 30 14.92 -1.91 -5.69
CA LYS A 30 15.09 -0.82 -6.68
C LYS A 30 14.77 -1.26 -8.10
N GLU A 31 15.13 -2.47 -8.48
CA GLU A 31 14.79 -3.01 -9.81
C GLU A 31 13.27 -3.12 -9.95
N ILE A 32 12.59 -3.70 -8.96
CA ILE A 32 11.13 -3.78 -8.92
C ILE A 32 10.50 -2.39 -8.96
N ASN A 33 10.98 -1.45 -8.14
CA ASN A 33 10.50 -0.07 -8.13
C ASN A 33 10.64 0.60 -9.51
N THR A 34 11.77 0.38 -10.18
CA THR A 34 12.03 0.94 -11.52
C THR A 34 11.12 0.32 -12.58
N GLU A 35 10.92 -0.99 -12.55
CA GLU A 35 10.01 -1.68 -13.48
C GLU A 35 8.57 -1.18 -13.32
N ILE A 36 8.09 -1.01 -12.08
CA ILE A 36 6.74 -0.48 -11.82
C ILE A 36 6.62 0.98 -12.28
N PHE A 37 7.64 1.80 -12.04
CA PHE A 37 7.67 3.18 -12.52
C PHE A 37 7.54 3.23 -14.05
N ASN A 38 8.34 2.44 -14.75
CA ASN A 38 8.32 2.36 -16.21
C ASN A 38 6.97 1.83 -16.73
N LEU A 39 6.39 0.84 -16.07
CA LEU A 39 5.07 0.32 -16.40
C LEU A 39 3.97 1.39 -16.26
N ALA A 40 3.99 2.15 -15.18
CA ALA A 40 3.02 3.23 -14.95
C ALA A 40 3.16 4.35 -15.99
N ALA A 41 4.40 4.70 -16.37
CA ALA A 41 4.68 5.65 -17.44
C ALA A 41 4.19 5.13 -18.79
N GLU A 42 4.46 3.86 -19.11
CA GLU A 42 4.02 3.21 -20.35
C GLU A 42 2.50 3.19 -20.51
N LEU A 43 1.78 2.81 -19.45
CA LEU A 43 0.33 2.61 -19.53
C LEU A 43 -0.48 3.90 -19.40
N TYR A 44 0.00 4.84 -18.59
CA TYR A 44 -0.79 6.02 -18.19
C TYR A 44 -0.04 7.35 -18.32
N GLY A 45 1.21 7.36 -18.78
CA GLY A 45 2.03 8.57 -18.84
C GLY A 45 2.38 9.14 -17.45
N ILE A 46 2.37 8.30 -16.41
CA ILE A 46 2.64 8.75 -15.04
C ILE A 46 4.13 8.90 -14.82
N GLU A 47 4.54 10.10 -14.39
CA GLU A 47 5.91 10.41 -13.97
C GLU A 47 5.95 11.00 -12.54
N LYS A 48 4.78 11.32 -11.99
CA LYS A 48 4.65 11.96 -10.67
C LYS A 48 3.94 11.08 -9.68
N TYR A 49 4.45 11.14 -8.45
CA TYR A 49 3.89 10.47 -7.28
C TYR A 49 3.80 11.52 -6.17
N TRP A 50 2.76 11.47 -5.36
CA TRP A 50 2.58 12.42 -4.29
C TRP A 50 3.40 12.08 -3.03
N HIS A 51 3.86 10.82 -2.91
CA HIS A 51 4.83 10.38 -1.91
C HIS A 51 5.90 9.47 -2.52
N LYS A 52 6.93 9.10 -1.74
CA LYS A 52 7.97 8.21 -2.23
C LYS A 52 7.39 6.81 -2.49
N ARG A 53 7.76 6.23 -3.61
CA ARG A 53 7.40 4.84 -3.93
C ARG A 53 8.15 3.89 -3.01
N ILE A 54 7.44 2.99 -2.36
CA ILE A 54 7.99 1.99 -1.45
C ILE A 54 7.89 0.61 -2.08
N VAL A 55 9.02 -0.07 -2.14
CA VAL A 55 9.15 -1.52 -2.32
C VAL A 55 10.02 -2.00 -1.19
N ARG A 56 9.51 -2.87 -0.35
CA ARG A 56 10.27 -3.43 0.78
C ARG A 56 10.06 -4.92 0.88
N THR A 57 11.18 -5.64 1.04
CA THR A 57 11.21 -7.10 1.18
C THR A 57 11.96 -7.51 2.44
N GLY A 58 11.67 -8.70 2.95
CA GLY A 58 12.34 -9.28 4.10
C GLY A 58 12.33 -8.34 5.32
N GLU A 59 13.48 -8.12 5.94
CA GLU A 59 13.59 -7.26 7.12
C GLU A 59 13.27 -5.78 6.86
N ASN A 60 13.34 -5.31 5.62
CA ASN A 60 12.96 -3.94 5.27
C ASN A 60 11.45 -3.70 5.43
N THR A 61 10.62 -4.75 5.45
CA THR A 61 9.18 -4.62 5.70
C THR A 61 8.85 -4.08 7.10
N LEU A 62 9.79 -4.16 8.04
CA LEU A 62 9.64 -3.67 9.41
C LEU A 62 10.17 -2.25 9.59
N LYS A 63 10.70 -1.62 8.56
CA LYS A 63 11.27 -0.28 8.65
C LYS A 63 10.18 0.80 8.52
N PRO A 64 10.21 1.86 9.35
CA PRO A 64 9.32 3.01 9.22
C PRO A 64 9.41 3.67 7.84
N TYR A 65 8.34 4.35 7.44
CA TYR A 65 8.23 5.02 6.13
C TYR A 65 9.39 5.99 5.84
N ASP A 66 9.80 6.78 6.83
CA ASP A 66 10.86 7.82 6.73
C ASP A 66 12.27 7.24 6.64
N GLU A 67 12.48 6.00 7.02
CA GLU A 67 13.77 5.35 6.82
C GLU A 67 14.03 5.03 5.35
N ASN A 68 15.31 5.04 4.98
CA ASN A 68 15.78 4.59 3.69
C ASN A 68 16.78 3.45 3.90
N PRO A 69 16.28 2.24 4.16
CA PRO A 69 17.15 1.09 4.40
C PRO A 69 17.97 0.74 3.15
N PRO A 70 19.05 -0.03 3.30
CA PRO A 70 19.79 -0.60 2.18
C PRO A 70 18.87 -1.40 1.25
N ASP A 71 19.17 -1.37 -0.05
CA ASP A 71 18.49 -2.13 -1.07
C ASP A 71 18.68 -3.64 -0.86
N LEU A 72 17.62 -4.39 -0.74
CA LEU A 72 17.65 -5.84 -0.56
C LEU A 72 17.27 -6.57 -1.84
N ILE A 73 17.79 -7.78 -1.98
CA ILE A 73 17.40 -8.74 -3.02
C ILE A 73 16.28 -9.59 -2.46
N VAL A 74 15.17 -9.66 -3.19
CA VAL A 74 14.03 -10.53 -2.85
C VAL A 74 14.46 -11.98 -2.81
N GLN A 75 14.25 -12.65 -1.69
CA GLN A 75 14.56 -14.05 -1.47
C GLN A 75 13.33 -14.93 -1.70
N GLU A 76 13.57 -16.23 -1.90
CA GLU A 76 12.52 -17.23 -1.77
C GLU A 76 11.98 -17.20 -0.34
N ASP A 77 10.68 -17.27 -0.16
CA ASP A 77 9.96 -17.13 1.11
C ASP A 77 9.88 -15.73 1.72
N ASP A 78 10.28 -14.67 1.02
CA ASP A 78 10.08 -13.32 1.53
C ASP A 78 8.62 -12.88 1.59
N VAL A 79 8.32 -12.01 2.56
CA VAL A 79 7.20 -11.07 2.48
C VAL A 79 7.72 -9.80 1.82
N LEU A 80 6.96 -9.27 0.87
CA LEU A 80 7.23 -8.02 0.21
C LEU A 80 5.96 -7.17 0.20
N PHE A 81 6.09 -5.86 0.38
CA PHE A 81 4.97 -4.97 0.12
C PHE A 81 5.36 -3.81 -0.81
N LEU A 82 4.35 -3.35 -1.53
CA LEU A 82 4.37 -2.15 -2.34
C LEU A 82 3.50 -1.09 -1.67
N ASP A 83 3.94 0.17 -1.76
CA ASP A 83 3.18 1.33 -1.33
C ASP A 83 3.48 2.48 -2.31
N PHE A 84 2.49 2.82 -3.13
CA PHE A 84 2.62 3.74 -4.25
C PHE A 84 1.50 4.77 -4.26
N GLY A 85 1.88 6.03 -4.44
CA GLY A 85 0.96 7.16 -4.57
C GLY A 85 0.98 7.78 -5.97
N PRO A 86 0.56 7.08 -7.04
CA PRO A 86 0.57 7.65 -8.39
C PRO A 86 -0.46 8.77 -8.53
N ILE A 87 -0.15 9.76 -9.38
CA ILE A 87 -1.05 10.88 -9.71
C ILE A 87 -1.58 10.66 -11.12
N PHE A 88 -2.91 10.50 -11.23
CA PHE A 88 -3.61 10.37 -12.51
C PHE A 88 -4.36 11.67 -12.83
N GLU A 89 -3.96 12.40 -13.86
CA GLU A 89 -4.63 13.62 -14.31
C GLU A 89 -4.90 14.61 -13.16
N ASP A 90 -3.88 14.88 -12.33
CA ASP A 90 -3.92 15.70 -11.12
C ASP A 90 -4.71 15.09 -9.92
N TRP A 91 -5.13 13.83 -9.98
CA TRP A 91 -5.80 13.15 -8.89
C TRP A 91 -4.92 12.04 -8.29
N GLU A 92 -4.85 12.04 -6.97
CA GLU A 92 -4.03 11.11 -6.21
C GLU A 92 -4.71 9.75 -6.09
N ALA A 93 -3.91 8.70 -6.20
CA ALA A 93 -4.26 7.38 -5.69
C ALA A 93 -3.24 7.01 -4.60
N ASP A 94 -3.64 6.11 -3.71
CA ASP A 94 -2.78 5.56 -2.67
C ASP A 94 -3.05 4.07 -2.55
N PHE A 95 -2.06 3.27 -2.90
CA PHE A 95 -2.24 1.84 -3.07
C PHE A 95 -1.11 1.04 -2.48
N GLY A 96 -1.47 0.13 -1.57
CA GLY A 96 -0.59 -0.87 -1.01
C GLY A 96 -0.99 -2.29 -1.41
N ARG A 97 -0.01 -3.17 -1.58
CA ARG A 97 -0.22 -4.62 -1.77
C ARG A 97 0.90 -5.39 -1.09
N THR A 98 0.50 -6.48 -0.45
CA THR A 98 1.43 -7.43 0.16
C THR A 98 1.55 -8.68 -0.69
N TYR A 99 2.79 -9.10 -0.91
CA TYR A 99 3.15 -10.31 -1.65
C TYR A 99 3.88 -11.27 -0.72
N VAL A 100 3.70 -12.56 -0.97
CA VAL A 100 4.49 -13.62 -0.35
C VAL A 100 5.16 -14.39 -1.47
N ILE A 101 6.48 -14.47 -1.42
CA ILE A 101 7.27 -15.31 -2.30
C ILE A 101 7.35 -16.68 -1.64
N GLY A 102 7.04 -17.74 -2.38
CA GLY A 102 7.03 -19.07 -1.80
C GLY A 102 5.71 -19.50 -1.15
N THR A 103 5.77 -20.44 -0.21
CA THR A 103 4.59 -21.17 0.28
C THR A 103 4.48 -21.26 1.80
N ASP A 104 5.24 -20.45 2.54
CA ASP A 104 5.16 -20.43 4.00
C ASP A 104 3.72 -20.11 4.46
N PRO A 105 3.06 -21.02 5.20
CA PRO A 105 1.65 -20.88 5.54
C PRO A 105 1.39 -19.71 6.50
N TYR A 106 2.37 -19.32 7.32
CA TYR A 106 2.23 -18.21 8.24
C TYR A 106 2.27 -16.86 7.50
N LYS A 107 3.19 -16.73 6.54
CA LYS A 107 3.28 -15.54 5.69
C LYS A 107 2.07 -15.40 4.77
N LEU A 108 1.61 -16.51 4.19
CA LEU A 108 0.37 -16.55 3.40
C LEU A 108 -0.86 -16.16 4.23
N LYS A 109 -0.92 -16.63 5.50
CA LYS A 109 -1.97 -16.20 6.43
C LYS A 109 -1.92 -14.70 6.65
N LEU A 110 -0.75 -14.10 6.92
CA LEU A 110 -0.57 -12.66 7.10
C LEU A 110 -1.09 -11.88 5.88
N LYS A 111 -0.65 -12.25 4.67
CA LYS A 111 -1.12 -11.63 3.43
C LYS A 111 -2.64 -11.67 3.30
N ASN A 112 -3.24 -12.82 3.51
CA ASN A 112 -4.69 -13.00 3.37
C ASN A 112 -5.47 -12.24 4.44
N ASP A 113 -4.96 -12.19 5.66
CA ASP A 113 -5.60 -11.50 6.78
C ASP A 113 -5.52 -9.98 6.61
N ILE A 114 -4.41 -9.43 6.10
CA ILE A 114 -4.28 -8.00 5.78
C ILE A 114 -5.37 -7.58 4.80
N GLU A 115 -5.56 -8.33 3.73
CA GLU A 115 -6.57 -8.02 2.71
C GLU A 115 -7.99 -8.07 3.30
N LYS A 116 -8.31 -9.13 4.04
CA LYS A 116 -9.61 -9.27 4.71
C LYS A 116 -9.87 -8.16 5.70
N ALA A 117 -8.87 -7.85 6.53
CA ALA A 117 -8.97 -6.79 7.53
C ALA A 117 -9.19 -5.42 6.87
N TRP A 118 -8.54 -5.16 5.74
CA TRP A 118 -8.77 -3.92 5.00
C TRP A 118 -10.21 -3.79 4.50
N TYR A 119 -10.78 -4.86 3.91
CA TYR A 119 -12.18 -4.84 3.47
C TYR A 119 -13.16 -4.73 4.65
N GLU A 120 -12.90 -5.41 5.77
CA GLU A 120 -13.70 -5.28 6.98
C GLU A 120 -13.64 -3.86 7.57
N ALA A 121 -12.44 -3.25 7.60
CA ALA A 121 -12.27 -1.87 8.04
C ALA A 121 -13.00 -0.89 7.12
N LYS A 122 -12.93 -1.07 5.79
CA LYS A 122 -13.65 -0.26 4.82
C LYS A 122 -15.16 -0.35 5.03
N GLU A 123 -15.70 -1.56 5.13
CA GLU A 123 -17.14 -1.78 5.37
C GLU A 123 -17.60 -1.15 6.69
N TRP A 124 -16.79 -1.26 7.74
CA TRP A 124 -17.09 -0.62 9.01
C TRP A 124 -17.05 0.90 8.89
N PHE A 125 -16.03 1.46 8.23
CA PHE A 125 -15.87 2.89 7.98
C PHE A 125 -17.08 3.47 7.23
N GLU A 126 -17.51 2.83 6.16
CA GLU A 126 -18.64 3.28 5.32
C GLU A 126 -19.98 3.32 6.07
N LYS A 127 -20.13 2.57 7.16
CA LYS A 127 -21.32 2.56 8.01
C LYS A 127 -21.35 3.71 9.04
N GLN A 128 -20.25 4.45 9.20
CA GLN A 128 -20.19 5.53 10.18
C GLN A 128 -20.75 6.83 9.61
N SER A 129 -21.69 7.46 10.30
CA SER A 129 -22.20 8.79 9.91
C SER A 129 -21.26 9.92 10.32
N LYS A 130 -20.47 9.71 11.38
CA LYS A 130 -19.39 10.58 11.88
C LYS A 130 -18.29 9.71 12.42
N LEU A 131 -17.07 10.07 12.14
CA LEU A 131 -15.90 9.32 12.56
C LEU A 131 -14.71 10.24 12.74
N THR A 132 -13.98 10.08 13.84
CA THR A 132 -12.67 10.70 14.04
C THR A 132 -11.55 9.75 13.62
N GLY A 133 -10.37 10.32 13.30
CA GLY A 133 -9.19 9.51 13.02
C GLY A 133 -8.79 8.61 14.20
N ALA A 134 -8.97 9.09 15.44
CA ALA A 134 -8.69 8.31 16.64
C ALA A 134 -9.63 7.10 16.79
N GLU A 135 -10.91 7.26 16.52
CA GLU A 135 -11.87 6.14 16.56
C GLU A 135 -11.54 5.11 15.49
N PHE A 136 -11.19 5.55 14.29
CA PHE A 136 -10.78 4.63 13.23
C PHE A 136 -9.48 3.90 13.56
N PHE A 137 -8.51 4.62 14.13
CA PHE A 137 -7.27 4.02 14.58
C PHE A 137 -7.52 2.92 15.62
N ASN A 138 -8.29 3.21 16.67
CA ASN A 138 -8.62 2.23 17.69
C ASN A 138 -9.33 1.00 17.10
N TYR A 139 -10.30 1.20 16.22
CA TYR A 139 -10.95 0.10 15.52
C TYR A 139 -9.95 -0.77 14.73
N THR A 140 -8.99 -0.14 14.04
CA THR A 140 -7.98 -0.85 13.26
C THR A 140 -7.04 -1.66 14.15
N VAL A 141 -6.66 -1.13 15.31
CA VAL A 141 -5.86 -1.85 16.31
C VAL A 141 -6.61 -3.09 16.81
N ASP A 142 -7.86 -2.91 17.25
CA ASP A 142 -8.71 -4.02 17.73
C ASP A 142 -8.95 -5.07 16.62
N LEU A 143 -9.08 -4.61 15.37
CA LEU A 143 -9.25 -5.48 14.23
C LEU A 143 -8.02 -6.35 13.99
N ALA A 144 -6.82 -5.77 14.02
CA ALA A 144 -5.58 -6.53 13.89
C ALA A 144 -5.44 -7.60 15.00
N GLU A 145 -5.77 -7.26 16.25
CA GLU A 145 -5.76 -8.19 17.38
C GLU A 145 -6.75 -9.36 17.19
N ARG A 146 -7.93 -9.10 16.65
CA ARG A 146 -8.92 -10.15 16.31
C ARG A 146 -8.40 -11.15 15.28
N TYR A 147 -7.55 -10.71 14.36
CA TYR A 147 -6.86 -11.58 13.40
C TYR A 147 -5.59 -12.26 13.97
N GLY A 148 -5.22 -11.92 15.20
CA GLY A 148 -4.02 -12.45 15.87
C GLY A 148 -2.72 -11.72 15.49
N TRP A 149 -2.83 -10.47 15.02
CA TRP A 149 -1.71 -9.63 14.62
C TRP A 149 -1.63 -8.36 15.48
N THR A 150 -0.50 -7.68 15.39
CA THR A 150 -0.30 -6.36 15.99
C THR A 150 -0.32 -5.30 14.90
N PHE A 151 -1.13 -4.25 15.08
CA PHE A 151 -1.09 -3.11 14.18
C PHE A 151 0.15 -2.25 14.45
N GLY A 152 1.06 -2.16 13.48
CA GLY A 152 2.35 -1.48 13.63
C GLY A 152 2.35 -0.01 13.18
N GLY A 153 1.24 0.50 12.63
CA GLY A 153 1.14 1.88 12.17
C GLY A 153 0.84 2.88 13.30
N THR A 154 1.15 4.14 13.08
CA THR A 154 0.81 5.26 13.98
C THR A 154 -0.46 5.98 13.56
N ILE A 155 -0.95 5.72 12.35
CA ILE A 155 -2.22 6.21 11.79
C ILE A 155 -2.92 5.07 11.07
N ALA A 156 -4.24 5.10 10.99
CA ALA A 156 -5.03 4.09 10.27
C ALA A 156 -5.33 4.49 8.82
N GLY A 157 -4.96 5.68 8.40
CA GLY A 157 -5.16 6.21 7.07
C GLY A 157 -5.05 7.72 7.05
N HIS A 158 -5.17 8.28 5.87
CA HIS A 158 -5.14 9.74 5.62
C HIS A 158 -6.05 10.07 4.43
N LEU A 159 -6.24 11.36 4.19
CA LEU A 159 -7.01 11.84 3.04
C LEU A 159 -6.11 11.93 1.80
N ILE A 160 -6.72 11.68 0.66
CA ILE A 160 -6.17 11.96 -0.67
C ILE A 160 -7.18 12.82 -1.46
N GLY A 161 -6.73 13.47 -2.52
CA GLY A 161 -7.58 14.37 -3.27
C GLY A 161 -6.98 14.78 -4.61
N GLN A 162 -7.32 15.99 -5.04
CA GLN A 162 -6.63 16.62 -6.15
C GLN A 162 -5.23 17.05 -5.70
N PHE A 163 -4.21 16.71 -6.48
CA PHE A 163 -2.82 17.02 -6.12
C PHE A 163 -2.49 18.51 -6.34
N PRO A 164 -1.79 19.14 -5.41
CA PRO A 164 -1.48 18.67 -4.06
C PRO A 164 -2.69 18.82 -3.12
N HIS A 165 -3.03 17.75 -2.37
CA HIS A 165 -4.10 17.87 -1.39
C HIS A 165 -3.70 18.76 -0.22
N GLU A 166 -4.66 19.50 0.34
CA GLU A 166 -4.45 20.30 1.54
C GLU A 166 -4.35 19.38 2.77
N ARG A 167 -3.30 19.59 3.58
CA ARG A 167 -3.23 18.94 4.90
C ARG A 167 -4.29 19.58 5.81
N LEU A 168 -5.17 18.77 6.35
CA LEU A 168 -6.03 19.21 7.44
C LEU A 168 -5.16 19.39 8.68
N GLU A 169 -5.00 20.64 9.15
CA GLU A 169 -4.36 20.90 10.43
C GLU A 169 -5.16 20.20 11.54
N PRO A 170 -4.49 19.53 12.49
CA PRO A 170 -5.18 18.97 13.63
C PRO A 170 -5.90 20.11 14.37
N LYS A 171 -7.21 20.01 14.47
CA LYS A 171 -7.97 20.93 15.33
C LYS A 171 -7.57 20.62 16.77
N ASN A 172 -6.85 21.59 17.41
CA ASN A 172 -6.58 21.59 18.84
C ASN A 172 -7.88 21.56 19.65
#